data_c90a90481d91e4435c1f58377328ff8a
#
_entry.id   c90a90481d91e4435c1f58377328ff8a
#
_cell.length_a   1.000
_cell.length_b   1.000
_cell.length_c   1.000
_cell.angle_alpha   90.00
_cell.angle_beta   90.00
_cell.angle_gamma   90.00
#
_symmetry.space_group_name_H-M   'P 1'
#
loop_
_entity.id
_entity.type
_entity.pdbx_description
1 polymer ?
#
loop_
_entity_poly.entity_id
_entity_poly.type
_entity_poly.pdbx_seq_one_letter_code
_entity_poly.pdbx_strand_id
1 'polypeptide(L)'
;YDISACLVGSEMCIRDSIDVFEPSQQHQIIMQLSMVLQAVISQQLVPDVNGKNIPVFEIMRLTPAIRNMIRDNKIHQIDGVISSSPGQMRSMDQSLFELYKNGRITKETAINYAMNPEMLRRRLG
;
A
#
# COMPACT_ATOMS: atom_id res chain seq x y z
N TYR A 1 4.22 -18.87 8.02
CA TYR A 1 4.15 -17.43 8.29
C TYR A 1 3.28 -16.78 7.23
N ASP A 2 2.17 -16.27 7.68
CA ASP A 2 1.13 -15.77 6.79
C ASP A 2 1.08 -14.25 6.84
N ILE A 3 1.45 -13.60 5.73
CA ILE A 3 1.38 -12.16 5.58
C ILE A 3 0.06 -11.69 4.97
N SER A 4 -0.87 -12.62 4.71
CA SER A 4 -2.19 -12.27 4.15
C SER A 4 -3.07 -11.51 5.15
N ALA A 5 -2.66 -11.45 6.42
CA ALA A 5 -3.36 -10.66 7.43
C ALA A 5 -3.17 -9.15 7.28
N CYS A 6 -2.33 -8.70 6.34
CA CYS A 6 -2.16 -7.29 6.06
C CYS A 6 -3.46 -6.68 5.57
N LEU A 7 -3.92 -5.63 6.25
CA LEU A 7 -5.23 -5.05 5.96
C LEU A 7 -5.18 -4.11 4.77
N VAL A 8 -4.30 -3.12 4.77
CA VAL A 8 -4.28 -2.09 3.73
C VAL A 8 -2.88 -1.52 3.57
N GLY A 9 -2.38 -1.51 2.32
CA GLY A 9 -1.17 -0.82 1.95
C GLY A 9 0.12 -1.55 2.27
N SER A 10 1.16 -1.22 1.49
CA SER A 10 2.47 -1.87 1.60
C SER A 10 3.18 -1.52 2.91
N GLU A 11 3.05 -0.28 3.37
CA GLU A 11 3.61 0.14 4.65
C GLU A 11 3.05 -0.69 5.79
N MET A 12 1.73 -0.87 5.84
CA MET A 12 1.07 -1.65 6.88
C MET A 12 1.49 -3.12 6.83
N CYS A 13 1.60 -3.70 5.64
CA CYS A 13 2.06 -5.06 5.45
C CYS A 13 3.47 -5.28 6.01
N ILE A 14 4.38 -4.36 5.75
CA ILE A 14 5.75 -4.44 6.23
C ILE A 14 5.79 -4.33 7.74
N ARG A 15 5.07 -3.36 8.32
CA ARG A 15 4.99 -3.18 9.77
C ARG A 15 4.42 -4.42 10.46
N ASP A 16 3.33 -4.96 9.95
CA ASP A 16 2.71 -6.15 10.52
C ASP A 16 3.65 -7.35 10.47
N SER A 17 4.41 -7.49 9.38
CA SER A 17 5.40 -8.56 9.24
C SER A 17 6.50 -8.47 10.28
N ILE A 18 6.93 -7.26 10.63
CA ILE A 18 7.95 -7.03 11.65
C ILE A 18 7.36 -7.24 13.05
N ASP A 19 6.15 -6.76 13.29
CA ASP A 19 5.53 -6.72 14.61
C ASP A 19 5.16 -8.11 15.14
N VAL A 20 5.07 -9.14 14.29
CA VAL A 20 4.83 -10.51 14.77
C VAL A 20 6.04 -11.12 15.48
N PHE A 21 7.22 -10.50 15.38
CA PHE A 21 8.43 -10.97 16.04
C PHE A 21 8.66 -10.22 17.35
N GLU A 22 9.37 -10.85 18.28
CA GLU A 22 9.73 -10.20 19.54
C GLU A 22 10.62 -8.99 19.29
N PRO A 23 10.53 -7.94 20.13
CA PRO A 23 11.33 -6.71 19.94
C PRO A 23 12.83 -6.97 19.82
N SER A 24 13.36 -7.98 20.53
CA SER A 24 14.77 -8.35 20.45
C SER A 24 15.20 -8.90 19.10
N GLN A 25 14.24 -9.38 18.28
CA GLN A 25 14.50 -9.97 16.98
C GLN A 25 14.15 -9.03 15.83
N GLN A 26 13.42 -7.95 16.10
CA GLN A 26 12.89 -7.11 15.04
C GLN A 26 13.97 -6.45 14.19
N HIS A 27 15.08 -6.05 14.80
CA HIS A 27 16.18 -5.44 14.03
C HIS A 27 16.73 -6.41 12.99
N GLN A 28 16.94 -7.68 13.36
CA GLN A 28 17.44 -8.70 12.44
C GLN A 28 16.42 -8.97 11.32
N ILE A 29 15.13 -9.03 11.66
CA ILE A 29 14.06 -9.24 10.67
C ILE A 29 13.99 -8.07 9.68
N ILE A 30 14.12 -6.85 10.16
CA ILE A 30 14.16 -5.66 9.31
C ILE A 30 15.31 -5.76 8.30
N MET A 31 16.49 -6.15 8.75
CA MET A 31 17.65 -6.31 7.88
C MET A 31 17.40 -7.39 6.83
N GLN A 32 16.84 -8.52 7.22
CA GLN A 32 16.54 -9.61 6.30
C GLN A 32 15.50 -9.22 5.27
N LEU A 33 14.41 -8.56 5.70
CA LEU A 33 13.37 -8.10 4.78
C LEU A 33 13.93 -7.11 3.76
N SER A 34 14.78 -6.19 4.19
CA SER A 34 15.38 -5.22 3.29
C SER A 34 16.22 -5.85 2.19
N MET A 35 16.79 -7.04 2.44
CA MET A 35 17.63 -7.75 1.47
C MET A 35 16.84 -8.68 0.56
N VAL A 36 15.80 -9.34 1.06
CA VAL A 36 15.15 -10.43 0.32
C VAL A 36 13.81 -10.05 -0.32
N LEU A 37 13.16 -9.01 0.19
CA LEU A 37 11.86 -8.61 -0.33
C LEU A 37 12.00 -8.07 -1.76
N GLN A 38 11.12 -8.49 -2.66
CA GLN A 38 11.16 -8.06 -4.08
C GLN A 38 10.00 -7.14 -4.41
N ALA A 39 8.83 -7.42 -3.88
CA ALA A 39 7.64 -6.62 -4.11
C ALA A 39 6.63 -6.89 -2.99
N VAL A 40 5.73 -5.93 -2.79
CA VAL A 40 4.56 -6.10 -1.93
C VAL A 40 3.34 -5.74 -2.75
N ILE A 41 2.36 -6.63 -2.79
CA ILE A 41 1.08 -6.39 -3.43
C ILE A 41 0.02 -6.43 -2.34
N SER A 42 -0.65 -5.29 -2.14
CA SER A 42 -1.71 -5.17 -1.15
C SER A 42 -3.05 -5.08 -1.86
N GLN A 43 -4.07 -5.70 -1.28
CA GLN A 43 -5.40 -5.74 -1.85
C GLN A 43 -6.44 -5.33 -0.83
N GLN A 44 -7.45 -4.59 -1.27
CA GLN A 44 -8.69 -4.45 -0.52
C GLN A 44 -9.87 -4.63 -1.46
N LEU A 45 -11.01 -4.99 -0.90
CA LEU A 45 -12.25 -5.10 -1.65
C LEU A 45 -13.09 -3.85 -1.42
N VAL A 46 -13.59 -3.28 -2.51
CA VAL A 46 -14.47 -2.11 -2.43
C VAL A 46 -15.75 -2.38 -3.21
N PRO A 47 -16.89 -1.81 -2.79
CA PRO A 47 -18.14 -1.99 -3.52
C PRO A 47 -18.12 -1.20 -4.83
N ASP A 48 -18.51 -1.85 -5.93
CA ASP A 48 -18.69 -1.15 -7.21
C ASP A 48 -20.08 -0.49 -7.27
N VAL A 49 -20.37 0.19 -8.39
CA VAL A 49 -21.63 0.90 -8.57
C VAL A 49 -22.85 -0.05 -8.60
N ASN A 50 -22.63 -1.34 -8.79
CA ASN A 50 -23.67 -2.35 -8.80
C ASN A 50 -23.76 -3.11 -7.46
N GLY A 51 -23.01 -2.70 -6.45
CA GLY A 51 -23.02 -3.34 -5.13
C GLY A 51 -22.17 -4.59 -5.02
N LYS A 52 -21.40 -4.94 -6.04
CA LYS A 52 -20.47 -6.07 -5.98
C LYS A 52 -19.11 -5.62 -5.47
N ASN A 53 -18.45 -6.47 -4.70
CA ASN A 53 -17.08 -6.19 -4.26
C ASN A 53 -16.08 -6.45 -5.37
N ILE A 54 -15.23 -5.47 -5.63
CA ILE A 54 -14.15 -5.60 -6.61
C ILE A 54 -12.79 -5.38 -5.91
N PRO A 55 -11.73 -6.08 -6.35
CA PRO A 55 -10.42 -5.92 -5.74
C PRO A 55 -9.74 -4.63 -6.22
N VAL A 56 -9.06 -3.98 -5.30
CA VAL A 56 -8.21 -2.81 -5.57
C VAL A 56 -6.82 -3.13 -5.05
N PHE A 57 -5.81 -2.81 -5.84
CA PHE A 57 -4.44 -3.21 -5.54
C PHE A 57 -3.53 -2.01 -5.36
N GLU A 58 -2.58 -2.17 -4.44
CA GLU A 58 -1.37 -1.36 -4.34
C GLU A 58 -0.18 -2.24 -4.69
N ILE A 59 0.72 -1.76 -5.53
CA ILE A 59 1.89 -2.51 -5.96
C ILE A 59 3.13 -1.68 -5.63
N MET A 60 4.00 -2.25 -4.79
CA MET A 60 5.27 -1.65 -4.43
C MET A 60 6.40 -2.58 -4.88
N ARG A 61 7.35 -2.05 -5.65
CA ARG A 61 8.56 -2.76 -6.01
C ARG A 61 9.71 -2.30 -5.13
N LEU A 62 10.58 -3.22 -4.76
CA LEU A 62 11.74 -2.89 -3.93
C LEU A 62 12.82 -2.25 -4.80
N THR A 63 12.92 -0.93 -4.68
CA THR A 63 14.03 -0.15 -5.22
C THR A 63 15.11 0.02 -4.16
N PRO A 64 16.34 0.43 -4.51
CA PRO A 64 17.35 0.74 -3.49
C PRO A 64 16.88 1.75 -2.45
N ALA A 65 16.09 2.75 -2.86
CA ALA A 65 15.53 3.74 -1.93
C ALA A 65 14.61 3.08 -0.90
N ILE A 66 13.70 2.21 -1.34
CA ILE A 66 12.79 1.53 -0.43
C ILE A 66 13.53 0.55 0.48
N ARG A 67 14.53 -0.18 -0.04
CA ARG A 67 15.36 -1.05 0.79
C ARG A 67 16.02 -0.28 1.91
N ASN A 68 16.56 0.90 1.61
CA ASN A 68 17.18 1.75 2.62
C ASN A 68 16.16 2.24 3.65
N MET A 69 14.95 2.57 3.22
CA MET A 69 13.87 2.98 4.14
C MET A 69 13.49 1.86 5.09
N ILE A 70 13.40 0.62 4.61
CA ILE A 70 13.11 -0.52 5.47
C ILE A 70 14.24 -0.73 6.46
N ARG A 71 15.48 -0.76 5.97
CA ARG A 71 16.67 -0.99 6.80
C ARG A 71 16.83 0.07 7.89
N ASP A 72 16.55 1.33 7.55
CA ASP A 72 16.71 2.46 8.47
C ASP A 72 15.46 2.72 9.32
N ASN A 73 14.47 1.81 9.25
CA ASN A 73 13.20 1.90 9.98
C ASN A 73 12.41 3.18 9.65
N LYS A 74 12.47 3.60 8.39
CA LYS A 74 11.73 4.76 7.87
C LYS A 74 10.56 4.32 6.99
N ILE A 75 9.88 3.26 7.41
CA ILE A 75 8.79 2.64 6.65
C ILE A 75 7.66 3.63 6.37
N HIS A 76 7.43 4.56 7.29
CA HIS A 76 6.39 5.59 7.14
C HIS A 76 6.59 6.52 5.93
N GLN A 77 7.77 6.51 5.30
CA GLN A 77 8.05 7.33 4.12
C GLN A 77 7.76 6.60 2.80
N ILE A 78 7.44 5.31 2.85
CA ILE A 78 7.26 4.47 1.65
C ILE A 78 6.08 4.95 0.80
N ASP A 79 4.97 5.34 1.42
CA ASP A 79 3.79 5.79 0.67
C ASP A 79 4.09 6.97 -0.25
N GLY A 80 4.95 7.89 0.20
CA GLY A 80 5.38 9.01 -0.62
C GLY A 80 6.17 8.57 -1.84
N VAL A 81 7.02 7.55 -1.69
CA VAL A 81 7.81 7.00 -2.82
C VAL A 81 6.90 6.31 -3.82
N ILE A 82 5.95 5.51 -3.35
CA ILE A 82 5.00 4.82 -4.23
C ILE A 82 4.21 5.85 -5.05
N SER A 83 3.72 6.90 -4.39
CA SER A 83 2.92 7.94 -5.04
C SER A 83 3.71 8.75 -6.05
N SER A 84 5.03 8.89 -5.86
CA SER A 84 5.89 9.66 -6.75
C SER A 84 6.55 8.83 -7.85
N SER A 85 6.21 7.54 -7.97
CA SER A 85 6.82 6.62 -8.95
C SER A 85 5.76 6.03 -9.89
N PRO A 86 4.98 6.88 -10.61
CA PRO A 86 3.96 6.38 -11.52
C PRO A 86 4.59 5.55 -12.64
N GLY A 87 3.93 4.46 -13.00
CA GLY A 87 4.42 3.55 -14.03
C GLY A 87 5.29 2.42 -13.51
N GLN A 88 5.95 2.59 -12.37
CA GLN A 88 6.74 1.54 -11.72
C GLN A 88 6.02 0.94 -10.51
N MET A 89 5.29 1.77 -9.81
CA MET A 89 4.52 1.41 -8.63
C MET A 89 3.12 2.00 -8.75
N ARG A 90 2.19 1.44 -7.99
CA ARG A 90 0.80 1.91 -7.99
C ARG A 90 0.32 2.00 -6.56
N SER A 91 -0.03 3.21 -6.11
CA SER A 91 -0.63 3.39 -4.80
C SER A 91 -2.09 2.94 -4.79
N MET A 92 -2.61 2.62 -3.60
CA MET A 92 -4.01 2.28 -3.43
C MET A 92 -4.90 3.42 -3.93
N ASP A 93 -4.56 4.65 -3.61
CA ASP A 93 -5.35 5.82 -4.00
C ASP A 93 -5.33 6.03 -5.51
N GLN A 94 -4.23 5.76 -6.18
CA GLN A 94 -4.17 5.79 -7.65
C GLN A 94 -5.11 4.77 -8.26
N SER A 95 -5.16 3.57 -7.72
CA SER A 95 -6.05 2.51 -8.19
C SER A 95 -7.53 2.91 -7.97
N LEU A 96 -7.85 3.49 -6.83
CA LEU A 96 -9.19 4.00 -6.55
C LEU A 96 -9.58 5.12 -7.50
N PHE A 97 -8.64 6.04 -7.76
CA PHE A 97 -8.86 7.15 -8.69
C PHE A 97 -9.21 6.62 -10.09
N GLU A 98 -8.48 5.62 -10.58
CA GLU A 98 -8.74 5.04 -11.90
C GLU A 98 -10.09 4.33 -11.97
N LEU A 99 -10.46 3.59 -10.92
CA LEU A 99 -11.78 2.96 -10.86
C LEU A 99 -12.90 3.99 -10.90
N TYR A 100 -12.74 5.09 -10.20
CA TYR A 100 -13.71 6.19 -10.26
C TYR A 100 -13.78 6.79 -11.67
N LYS A 101 -12.63 7.06 -12.29
CA LYS A 101 -12.58 7.62 -13.65
C LYS A 101 -13.24 6.70 -14.67
N ASN A 102 -13.14 5.39 -14.48
CA ASN A 102 -13.75 4.39 -15.36
C ASN A 102 -15.23 4.11 -15.02
N GLY A 103 -15.79 4.83 -14.04
CA GLY A 103 -17.18 4.69 -13.64
C GLY A 103 -17.50 3.41 -12.88
N ARG A 104 -16.48 2.71 -12.35
CA ARG A 104 -16.65 1.45 -11.63
C ARG A 104 -17.05 1.64 -10.18
N ILE A 105 -16.63 2.73 -9.56
CA ILE A 105 -16.97 3.08 -8.17
C ILE A 105 -17.42 4.54 -8.11
N THR A 106 -18.14 4.89 -7.03
CA THR A 106 -18.57 6.27 -6.80
C THR A 106 -17.43 7.09 -6.19
N LYS A 107 -17.56 8.42 -6.27
CA LYS A 107 -16.63 9.34 -5.61
C LYS A 107 -16.55 9.09 -4.11
N GLU A 108 -17.71 8.88 -3.47
CA GLU A 108 -17.77 8.59 -2.04
C GLU A 108 -17.00 7.33 -1.69
N THR A 109 -17.19 6.26 -2.46
CA THR A 109 -16.48 5.00 -2.25
C THR A 109 -14.97 5.21 -2.38
N ALA A 110 -14.52 5.92 -3.41
CA ALA A 110 -13.10 6.20 -3.60
C ALA A 110 -12.51 6.91 -2.37
N ILE A 111 -13.19 7.94 -1.87
CA ILE A 111 -12.73 8.71 -0.72
C ILE A 111 -12.76 7.87 0.57
N ASN A 112 -13.83 7.08 0.77
CA ASN A 112 -13.99 6.30 1.99
C ASN A 112 -12.93 5.21 2.14
N TYR A 113 -12.41 4.70 1.04
CA TYR A 113 -11.42 3.63 1.05
C TYR A 113 -9.98 4.13 0.81
N ALA A 114 -9.80 5.44 0.63
CA ALA A 114 -8.49 6.01 0.34
C ALA A 114 -7.58 5.98 1.55
N MET A 115 -6.28 5.81 1.29
CA MET A 115 -5.24 5.94 2.33
C MET A 115 -5.06 7.40 2.72
N ASN A 116 -5.16 8.32 1.76
CA ASN A 116 -5.10 9.75 1.99
C ASN A 116 -6.34 10.42 1.37
N PRO A 117 -7.48 10.40 2.10
CA PRO A 117 -8.75 10.92 1.57
C PRO A 117 -8.68 12.38 1.13
N GLU A 118 -7.94 13.20 1.85
CA GLU A 118 -7.84 14.63 1.54
C GLU A 118 -7.17 14.88 0.19
N MET A 119 -6.06 14.19 -0.06
CA MET A 119 -5.38 14.32 -1.36
C MET A 119 -6.24 13.77 -2.49
N LEU A 120 -6.89 12.63 -2.27
CA LEU A 120 -7.74 12.04 -3.29
C LEU A 120 -8.94 12.96 -3.59
N ARG A 121 -9.54 13.54 -2.56
CA ARG A 121 -10.66 14.48 -2.74
C ARG A 121 -10.26 15.65 -3.63
N ARG A 122 -9.07 16.20 -3.45
CA ARG A 122 -8.56 17.30 -4.29
C ARG A 122 -8.39 16.86 -5.75
N ARG A 123 -7.93 15.63 -5.98
CA ARG A 123 -7.76 15.11 -7.34
C ARG A 123 -9.09 14.83 -8.03
N LEU A 124 -10.10 14.44 -7.29
CA LEU A 124 -11.42 14.13 -7.85
C LEU A 124 -12.24 15.37 -8.18
N GLY A 125 -11.88 16.48 -7.61
CA GLY A 125 -12.57 17.76 -7.83
C GLY A 125 -13.78 17.95 -6.91
#